data_fc94814299a0afc74c86923807c52486
#
_entry.id   fc94814299a0afc74c86923807c52486
#
_cell.length_a   1.000
_cell.length_b   1.000
_cell.length_c   1.000
_cell.angle_alpha   90.00
_cell.angle_beta   90.00
_cell.angle_gamma   90.00
#
_symmetry.space_group_name_H-M   'P 1'
#
loop_
_entity.id
_entity.type
_entity.pdbx_description
1 polymer ?
#
loop_
_entity_poly.entity_id
_entity_poly.type
_entity_poly.pdbx_seq_one_letter_code
_entity_poly.pdbx_strand_id
1 'polypeptide(L)'
;DGSWEDAKDDEFSVFSMPEAAERASIVFLLLPDEIAPDVYEEKIEPNLSAGDLLNFAHGYNVMYNFIEPRDDIDVTMIAPKMIGAAVRELYTENDGAPSILGVEQDATGNAKQRALALAKGIGSTRAGVIDGSFKTETVLDLLNEQFIAPVITTAMMTMFEVCRDEGYPPEAILLEMYLSKEYTHTFEKMAELGVVEQLELPSQTSQYGQLKGGNEFESPDIEEFMQDKYEELESGEFAKEWAVEQEMGYPVLNRLFEQYRESEFVQIEQRTIEAFGLGPDE
;
A
#
# COMPACT_ATOMS: atom_id res chain seq x y z
N ASP A 1 -21.23 7.58 12.28
CA ASP A 1 -20.09 6.82 11.75
C ASP A 1 -20.30 5.34 12.01
N GLY A 2 -20.29 4.49 10.94
CA GLY A 2 -20.49 3.05 11.07
C GLY A 2 -19.50 2.40 12.05
N SER A 3 -18.24 2.80 12.01
CA SER A 3 -17.18 2.28 12.89
C SER A 3 -17.40 2.51 14.39
N TRP A 4 -18.28 3.43 14.80
CA TRP A 4 -18.56 3.68 16.21
C TRP A 4 -19.36 2.55 16.85
N GLU A 5 -20.30 1.98 16.11
CA GLU A 5 -21.12 0.87 16.61
C GLU A 5 -20.24 -0.38 16.73
N ASP A 6 -19.43 -0.68 15.70
CA ASP A 6 -18.49 -1.80 15.71
C ASP A 6 -17.51 -1.72 16.88
N ALA A 7 -16.93 -0.53 17.13
CA ALA A 7 -16.01 -0.32 18.25
C ALA A 7 -16.69 -0.50 19.62
N LYS A 8 -17.96 -0.11 19.76
CA LYS A 8 -18.72 -0.33 21.00
C LYS A 8 -19.09 -1.80 21.19
N ASP A 9 -19.43 -2.49 20.12
CA ASP A 9 -19.73 -3.92 20.14
C ASP A 9 -18.51 -4.74 20.54
N ASP A 10 -17.31 -4.25 20.18
CA ASP A 10 -16.00 -4.77 20.60
C ASP A 10 -15.58 -4.27 22.02
N GLU A 11 -16.47 -3.67 22.78
CA GLU A 11 -16.27 -3.17 24.16
C GLU A 11 -15.26 -2.00 24.27
N PHE A 12 -14.94 -1.30 23.17
CA PHE A 12 -14.09 -0.11 23.22
C PHE A 12 -14.87 1.13 23.67
N SER A 13 -14.18 1.99 24.43
CA SER A 13 -14.68 3.33 24.74
C SER A 13 -14.49 4.24 23.53
N VAL A 14 -15.58 4.82 23.05
CA VAL A 14 -15.57 5.73 21.89
C VAL A 14 -15.74 7.16 22.35
N PHE A 15 -14.87 8.05 21.89
CA PHE A 15 -14.84 9.47 22.23
C PHE A 15 -14.85 10.32 20.95
N SER A 16 -15.10 11.61 21.07
CA SER A 16 -14.78 12.56 20.01
C SER A 16 -13.25 12.63 19.79
N MET A 17 -12.80 13.00 18.60
CA MET A 17 -11.36 13.07 18.30
C MET A 17 -10.58 13.97 19.29
N PRO A 18 -11.05 15.20 19.63
CA PRO A 18 -10.40 16.02 20.65
C PRO A 18 -10.32 15.34 22.01
N GLU A 19 -11.41 14.73 22.46
CA GLU A 19 -11.45 14.05 23.76
C GLU A 19 -10.57 12.79 23.77
N ALA A 20 -10.51 12.05 22.66
CA ALA A 20 -9.63 10.90 22.54
C ALA A 20 -8.16 11.32 22.62
N ALA A 21 -7.77 12.39 21.91
CA ALA A 21 -6.42 12.94 21.94
C ALA A 21 -6.03 13.45 23.34
N GLU A 22 -6.91 14.18 24.03
CA GLU A 22 -6.67 14.70 25.40
C GLU A 22 -6.41 13.57 26.42
N ARG A 23 -7.06 12.41 26.23
CA ARG A 23 -7.00 11.28 27.16
C ARG A 23 -5.86 10.32 26.89
N ALA A 24 -5.32 10.33 25.66
CA ALA A 24 -4.33 9.37 25.21
C ALA A 24 -2.91 9.91 25.38
N SER A 25 -1.98 9.05 25.78
CA SER A 25 -0.55 9.32 25.69
C SER A 25 0.07 8.78 24.38
N ILE A 26 -0.71 8.05 23.58
CA ILE A 26 -0.33 7.51 22.28
C ILE A 26 -1.53 7.68 21.36
N VAL A 27 -1.35 8.39 20.26
CA VAL A 27 -2.36 8.59 19.22
C VAL A 27 -1.90 7.94 17.93
N PHE A 28 -2.71 7.04 17.38
CA PHE A 28 -2.55 6.54 16.01
C PHE A 28 -3.40 7.40 15.08
N LEU A 29 -2.77 8.12 14.17
CA LEU A 29 -3.46 8.89 13.14
C LEU A 29 -3.61 8.01 11.90
N LEU A 30 -4.75 7.31 11.81
CA LEU A 30 -5.08 6.35 10.75
C LEU A 30 -6.24 6.88 9.89
N LEU A 31 -6.10 8.09 9.42
CA LEU A 31 -7.06 8.76 8.54
C LEU A 31 -6.53 8.77 7.10
N PRO A 32 -7.42 8.88 6.10
CA PRO A 32 -6.98 9.13 4.73
C PRO A 32 -6.09 10.38 4.67
N ASP A 33 -5.06 10.33 3.83
CA ASP A 33 -4.04 11.38 3.73
C ASP A 33 -4.63 12.77 3.45
N GLU A 34 -5.75 12.79 2.70
CA GLU A 34 -6.42 14.01 2.27
C GLU A 34 -7.07 14.80 3.42
N ILE A 35 -7.51 14.10 4.46
CA ILE A 35 -8.21 14.73 5.59
C ILE A 35 -7.36 14.79 6.87
N ALA A 36 -6.28 14.05 6.90
CA ALA A 36 -5.42 13.94 8.08
C ALA A 36 -4.82 15.29 8.51
N PRO A 37 -4.35 16.18 7.61
CA PRO A 37 -3.79 17.48 7.99
C PRO A 37 -4.80 18.37 8.73
N ASP A 38 -5.99 18.57 8.17
CA ASP A 38 -7.02 19.43 8.79
C ASP A 38 -7.47 18.86 10.14
N VAL A 39 -7.64 17.53 10.22
CA VAL A 39 -8.04 16.88 11.48
C VAL A 39 -6.92 16.97 12.51
N TYR A 40 -5.67 16.85 12.10
CA TYR A 40 -4.53 17.01 13.01
C TYR A 40 -4.51 18.42 13.59
N GLU A 41 -4.51 19.45 12.75
CA GLU A 41 -4.43 20.86 13.17
C GLU A 41 -5.62 21.28 14.04
N GLU A 42 -6.85 20.94 13.63
CA GLU A 42 -8.05 21.41 14.31
C GLU A 42 -8.42 20.61 15.57
N LYS A 43 -8.15 19.30 15.59
CA LYS A 43 -8.75 18.38 16.57
C LYS A 43 -7.75 17.58 17.39
N ILE A 44 -6.58 17.30 16.87
CA ILE A 44 -5.59 16.44 17.54
C ILE A 44 -4.53 17.29 18.23
N GLU A 45 -3.81 18.11 17.47
CA GLU A 45 -2.70 18.92 17.99
C GLU A 45 -3.03 19.76 19.23
N PRO A 46 -4.17 20.50 19.27
CA PRO A 46 -4.52 21.33 20.44
C PRO A 46 -4.75 20.54 21.73
N ASN A 47 -4.99 19.23 21.61
CA ASN A 47 -5.33 18.33 22.70
C ASN A 47 -4.19 17.37 23.10
N LEU A 48 -3.04 17.43 22.43
CA LEU A 48 -1.85 16.67 22.81
C LEU A 48 -1.11 17.33 23.96
N SER A 49 -0.50 16.51 24.81
CA SER A 49 0.38 16.93 25.89
C SER A 49 1.84 16.70 25.54
N ALA A 50 2.74 17.47 26.17
CA ALA A 50 4.17 17.26 26.01
C ALA A 50 4.58 15.83 26.40
N GLY A 51 5.36 15.17 25.55
CA GLY A 51 5.77 13.79 25.73
C GLY A 51 4.78 12.74 25.23
N ASP A 52 3.63 13.13 24.68
CA ASP A 52 2.77 12.19 23.97
C ASP A 52 3.45 11.64 22.73
N LEU A 53 2.92 10.56 22.17
CA LEU A 53 3.41 9.96 20.95
C LEU A 53 2.33 10.00 19.87
N LEU A 54 2.67 10.58 18.73
CA LEU A 54 1.88 10.55 17.52
C LEU A 54 2.48 9.49 16.58
N ASN A 55 1.69 8.47 16.22
CA ASN A 55 2.12 7.39 15.35
C ASN A 55 1.32 7.37 14.05
N PHE A 56 2.03 7.20 12.94
CA PHE A 56 1.51 7.07 11.59
C PHE A 56 1.66 5.63 11.09
N ALA A 57 0.85 5.24 10.09
CA ALA A 57 1.01 3.99 9.35
C ALA A 57 1.61 4.21 7.95
N HIS A 58 1.71 5.46 7.51
CA HIS A 58 2.31 5.90 6.25
C HIS A 58 3.00 7.24 6.46
N GLY A 59 4.12 7.47 5.76
CA GLY A 59 4.96 8.63 5.99
C GLY A 59 4.57 9.90 5.21
N TYR A 60 3.58 9.82 4.32
CA TYR A 60 3.24 10.83 3.31
C TYR A 60 3.08 12.25 3.88
N ASN A 61 2.16 12.44 4.80
CA ASN A 61 1.82 13.77 5.31
C ASN A 61 2.98 14.45 6.06
N VAL A 62 3.83 13.68 6.71
CA VAL A 62 5.00 14.22 7.43
C VAL A 62 6.15 14.48 6.45
N MET A 63 6.42 13.56 5.53
CA MET A 63 7.49 13.71 4.53
C MET A 63 7.30 14.97 3.66
N TYR A 64 6.06 15.25 3.26
CA TYR A 64 5.75 16.41 2.41
C TYR A 64 5.32 17.65 3.19
N ASN A 65 5.47 17.66 4.52
CA ASN A 65 5.15 18.77 5.43
C ASN A 65 3.68 19.24 5.35
N PHE A 66 2.75 18.34 5.05
CA PHE A 66 1.32 18.60 5.21
C PHE A 66 0.91 18.54 6.69
N ILE A 67 1.63 17.77 7.49
CA ILE A 67 1.56 17.76 8.95
C ILE A 67 2.94 18.11 9.51
N GLU A 68 3.02 19.20 10.25
CA GLU A 68 4.19 19.62 11.00
C GLU A 68 3.92 19.38 12.51
N PRO A 69 4.38 18.25 13.07
CA PRO A 69 4.09 17.93 14.46
C PRO A 69 4.77 18.91 15.45
N ARG A 70 4.15 19.12 16.60
CA ARG A 70 4.73 19.91 17.70
C ARG A 70 6.08 19.37 18.15
N ASP A 71 7.00 20.25 18.52
CA ASP A 71 8.38 19.89 18.93
C ASP A 71 8.47 19.10 20.25
N ASP A 72 7.42 19.11 21.07
CA ASP A 72 7.41 18.53 22.43
C ASP A 72 6.78 17.14 22.53
N ILE A 73 6.51 16.48 21.38
CA ILE A 73 5.97 15.12 21.32
C ILE A 73 6.90 14.16 20.56
N ASP A 74 6.77 12.86 20.79
CA ASP A 74 7.39 11.85 19.94
C ASP A 74 6.60 11.67 18.65
N VAL A 75 7.29 11.52 17.52
CA VAL A 75 6.67 11.24 16.21
C VAL A 75 7.27 9.99 15.62
N THR A 76 6.45 8.98 15.41
CA THR A 76 6.87 7.68 14.91
C THR A 76 5.95 7.17 13.81
N MET A 77 6.46 6.21 13.06
CA MET A 77 5.70 5.49 12.05
C MET A 77 5.91 4.00 12.24
N ILE A 78 4.83 3.25 12.17
CA ILE A 78 4.86 1.81 11.96
C ILE A 78 3.99 1.54 10.73
N ALA A 79 4.65 1.20 9.63
CA ALA A 79 4.01 0.98 8.34
C ALA A 79 4.03 -0.51 7.99
N PRO A 80 2.96 -1.27 8.30
CA PRO A 80 2.83 -2.64 7.86
C PRO A 80 2.78 -2.73 6.33
N LYS A 81 3.59 -3.59 5.74
CA LYS A 81 3.58 -3.81 4.29
C LYS A 81 2.49 -4.81 3.92
N MET A 82 1.27 -4.40 4.22
CA MET A 82 0.03 -5.16 4.00
C MET A 82 -1.19 -4.23 4.09
N ILE A 83 -2.25 -4.53 3.37
CA ILE A 83 -3.52 -3.80 3.49
C ILE A 83 -4.12 -4.00 4.89
N GLY A 84 -4.81 -2.97 5.42
CA GLY A 84 -5.25 -2.93 6.82
C GLY A 84 -6.09 -4.13 7.28
N ALA A 85 -7.00 -4.64 6.44
CA ALA A 85 -7.79 -5.82 6.76
C ALA A 85 -6.92 -7.06 6.98
N ALA A 86 -5.94 -7.29 6.10
CA ALA A 86 -5.03 -8.43 6.20
C ALA A 86 -4.07 -8.33 7.40
N VAL A 87 -3.72 -7.13 7.88
CA VAL A 87 -2.98 -6.98 9.14
C VAL A 87 -3.76 -7.58 10.31
N ARG A 88 -5.10 -7.37 10.35
CA ARG A 88 -5.96 -7.92 11.39
C ARG A 88 -6.08 -9.45 11.26
N GLU A 89 -6.25 -9.96 10.06
CA GLU A 89 -6.33 -11.40 9.77
C GLU A 89 -5.07 -12.12 10.25
N LEU A 90 -3.88 -11.70 9.79
CA LEU A 90 -2.60 -12.24 10.21
C LEU A 90 -2.43 -12.21 11.74
N TYR A 91 -2.84 -11.11 12.39
CA TYR A 91 -2.78 -11.01 13.84
C TYR A 91 -3.62 -12.08 14.53
N THR A 92 -4.84 -12.33 14.05
CA THR A 92 -5.75 -13.33 14.64
C THR A 92 -5.29 -14.77 14.40
N GLU A 93 -4.52 -15.01 13.34
CA GLU A 93 -3.87 -16.27 13.01
C GLU A 93 -2.55 -16.50 13.78
N ASN A 94 -2.21 -15.57 14.69
CA ASN A 94 -0.96 -15.57 15.43
C ASN A 94 0.29 -15.37 14.55
N ASP A 95 0.10 -14.73 13.42
CA ASP A 95 1.13 -14.25 12.50
C ASP A 95 1.24 -12.72 12.57
N GLY A 96 1.94 -12.07 11.63
CA GLY A 96 2.10 -10.63 11.56
C GLY A 96 2.50 -10.14 10.17
N ALA A 97 2.24 -8.87 9.92
CA ALA A 97 2.72 -8.20 8.72
C ALA A 97 4.11 -7.60 8.98
N PRO A 98 5.10 -7.84 8.10
CA PRO A 98 6.39 -7.17 8.19
C PRO A 98 6.19 -5.66 8.07
N SER A 99 6.96 -4.87 8.82
CA SER A 99 6.75 -3.42 8.92
C SER A 99 8.04 -2.63 8.78
N ILE A 100 7.93 -1.41 8.27
CA ILE A 100 8.97 -0.38 8.38
C ILE A 100 8.64 0.48 9.61
N LEU A 101 9.63 0.71 10.46
CA LEU A 101 9.55 1.58 11.62
C LEU A 101 10.41 2.82 11.39
N GLY A 102 9.81 4.00 11.48
CA GLY A 102 10.49 5.29 11.42
C GLY A 102 10.33 6.08 12.72
N VAL A 103 11.37 6.83 13.06
CA VAL A 103 11.32 7.87 14.12
C VAL A 103 11.66 9.19 13.45
N GLU A 104 10.70 10.09 13.40
CA GLU A 104 10.90 11.43 12.87
C GLU A 104 11.36 12.38 13.98
N GLN A 105 10.75 12.24 15.17
CA GLN A 105 11.03 13.09 16.32
C GLN A 105 11.07 12.29 17.61
N ASP A 106 12.05 12.52 18.45
CA ASP A 106 12.26 11.87 19.74
C ASP A 106 12.40 12.90 20.85
N ALA A 107 11.28 13.53 21.24
CA ALA A 107 11.24 14.55 22.27
C ALA A 107 11.48 13.96 23.68
N THR A 108 11.10 12.71 23.90
CA THR A 108 11.22 12.06 25.22
C THR A 108 12.53 11.28 25.40
N GLY A 109 13.27 10.99 24.33
CA GLY A 109 14.43 10.09 24.34
C GLY A 109 14.04 8.60 24.32
N ASN A 110 12.74 8.29 24.10
CA ASN A 110 12.21 6.92 24.13
C ASN A 110 11.33 6.58 22.92
N ALA A 111 11.24 7.45 21.92
CA ALA A 111 10.35 7.28 20.78
C ALA A 111 10.52 5.92 20.10
N LYS A 112 11.74 5.51 19.81
CA LYS A 112 12.03 4.21 19.19
C LYS A 112 11.57 3.01 20.03
N GLN A 113 11.77 3.06 21.35
CA GLN A 113 11.34 1.98 22.23
C GLN A 113 9.83 1.87 22.29
N ARG A 114 9.13 3.02 22.32
CA ARG A 114 7.66 3.09 22.26
C ARG A 114 7.15 2.53 20.93
N ALA A 115 7.73 2.93 19.80
CA ALA A 115 7.38 2.41 18.49
C ALA A 115 7.59 0.89 18.37
N LEU A 116 8.70 0.36 18.88
CA LEU A 116 8.93 -1.09 18.92
C LEU A 116 7.90 -1.84 19.77
N ALA A 117 7.46 -1.23 20.89
CA ALA A 117 6.41 -1.82 21.72
C ALA A 117 5.07 -1.85 20.97
N LEU A 118 4.75 -0.79 20.22
CA LEU A 118 3.54 -0.75 19.37
C LEU A 118 3.62 -1.76 18.22
N ALA A 119 4.76 -1.85 17.52
CA ALA A 119 4.99 -2.86 16.48
C ALA A 119 4.80 -4.28 17.01
N LYS A 120 5.26 -4.55 18.24
CA LYS A 120 4.98 -5.80 18.93
C LYS A 120 3.50 -5.99 19.23
N GLY A 121 2.82 -4.92 19.68
CA GLY A 121 1.39 -4.93 19.99
C GLY A 121 0.50 -5.29 18.81
N ILE A 122 0.82 -4.83 17.60
CA ILE A 122 0.10 -5.15 16.37
C ILE A 122 0.57 -6.44 15.67
N GLY A 123 1.55 -7.15 16.26
CA GLY A 123 2.04 -8.44 15.74
C GLY A 123 3.20 -8.33 14.75
N SER A 124 3.60 -7.15 14.29
CA SER A 124 4.63 -6.98 13.24
C SER A 124 5.97 -7.64 13.60
N THR A 125 6.34 -7.71 14.87
CA THR A 125 7.57 -8.37 15.30
C THR A 125 7.60 -9.88 15.10
N ARG A 126 6.47 -10.51 14.77
CA ARG A 126 6.42 -11.93 14.42
C ARG A 126 6.95 -12.18 13.01
N ALA A 127 6.70 -11.24 12.09
CA ALA A 127 7.16 -11.30 10.70
C ALA A 127 8.47 -10.54 10.45
N GLY A 128 8.73 -9.50 11.25
CA GLY A 128 9.95 -8.68 11.19
C GLY A 128 9.66 -7.19 11.10
N VAL A 129 10.56 -6.40 11.67
CA VAL A 129 10.49 -4.93 11.63
C VAL A 129 11.83 -4.39 11.13
N ILE A 130 11.79 -3.59 10.08
CA ILE A 130 12.96 -2.95 9.49
C ILE A 130 13.03 -1.51 9.97
N ASP A 131 14.20 -1.08 10.42
CA ASP A 131 14.49 0.31 10.76
C ASP A 131 14.56 1.14 9.48
N GLY A 132 13.78 2.19 9.38
CA GLY A 132 13.69 3.04 8.21
C GLY A 132 13.38 4.50 8.61
N SER A 133 12.94 5.28 7.64
CA SER A 133 12.48 6.66 7.85
C SER A 133 11.14 6.89 7.17
N PHE A 134 10.45 7.96 7.51
CA PHE A 134 9.25 8.41 6.81
C PHE A 134 9.50 8.52 5.31
N LYS A 135 10.60 9.15 4.92
CA LYS A 135 11.02 9.25 3.52
C LYS A 135 11.21 7.88 2.86
N THR A 136 11.93 6.97 3.50
CA THR A 136 12.20 5.63 2.92
C THR A 136 10.90 4.88 2.66
N GLU A 137 10.01 4.92 3.62
CA GLU A 137 8.70 4.24 3.51
C GLU A 137 7.85 4.86 2.41
N THR A 138 7.66 6.19 2.44
CA THR A 138 6.81 6.89 1.49
C THR A 138 7.30 6.73 0.05
N VAL A 139 8.59 6.92 -0.20
CA VAL A 139 9.13 6.80 -1.57
C VAL A 139 9.02 5.37 -2.09
N LEU A 140 9.36 4.36 -1.29
CA LEU A 140 9.29 2.97 -1.74
C LEU A 140 7.85 2.48 -1.94
N ASP A 141 6.93 2.91 -1.09
CA ASP A 141 5.51 2.58 -1.19
C ASP A 141 4.90 3.17 -2.47
N LEU A 142 5.06 4.46 -2.67
CA LEU A 142 4.57 5.15 -3.87
C LEU A 142 5.26 4.68 -5.17
N LEU A 143 6.56 4.34 -5.14
CA LEU A 143 7.22 3.73 -6.30
C LEU A 143 6.65 2.35 -6.63
N ASN A 144 6.31 1.54 -5.64
CA ASN A 144 5.65 0.26 -5.89
C ASN A 144 4.30 0.48 -6.59
N GLU A 145 3.53 1.46 -6.16
CA GLU A 145 2.23 1.80 -6.75
C GLU A 145 2.32 2.45 -8.14
N GLN A 146 3.29 3.34 -8.35
CA GLN A 146 3.40 4.17 -9.56
C GLN A 146 4.31 3.58 -10.62
N PHE A 147 5.11 2.57 -10.29
CA PHE A 147 6.02 1.90 -11.22
C PHE A 147 5.70 0.41 -11.34
N ILE A 148 5.82 -0.40 -10.28
CA ILE A 148 5.66 -1.86 -10.36
C ILE A 148 4.24 -2.23 -10.80
N ALA A 149 3.21 -1.68 -10.16
CA ALA A 149 1.82 -2.01 -10.47
C ALA A 149 1.44 -1.68 -11.94
N PRO A 150 1.70 -0.47 -12.47
CA PRO A 150 1.39 -0.18 -13.88
C PRO A 150 2.25 -0.96 -14.88
N VAL A 151 3.50 -1.31 -14.59
CA VAL A 151 4.32 -2.17 -15.46
C VAL A 151 3.69 -3.57 -15.59
N ILE A 152 3.28 -4.16 -14.47
CA ILE A 152 2.63 -5.48 -14.46
C ILE A 152 1.30 -5.43 -15.23
N THR A 153 0.45 -4.47 -14.94
CA THR A 153 -0.86 -4.35 -15.60
C THR A 153 -0.73 -4.04 -17.09
N THR A 154 0.21 -3.21 -17.50
CA THR A 154 0.48 -2.92 -18.91
C THR A 154 0.98 -4.17 -19.65
N ALA A 155 1.88 -4.96 -19.05
CA ALA A 155 2.35 -6.20 -19.63
C ALA A 155 1.19 -7.21 -19.82
N MET A 156 0.29 -7.34 -18.84
CA MET A 156 -0.91 -8.18 -18.93
C MET A 156 -1.85 -7.71 -20.04
N MET A 157 -2.15 -6.43 -20.12
CA MET A 157 -3.02 -5.88 -21.17
C MET A 157 -2.43 -6.06 -22.55
N THR A 158 -1.13 -5.86 -22.71
CA THR A 158 -0.43 -6.08 -23.99
C THR A 158 -0.51 -7.56 -24.42
N MET A 159 -0.29 -8.49 -23.50
CA MET A 159 -0.44 -9.93 -23.78
C MET A 159 -1.87 -10.26 -24.20
N PHE A 160 -2.87 -9.71 -23.51
CA PHE A 160 -4.28 -9.90 -23.84
C PHE A 160 -4.59 -9.42 -25.26
N GLU A 161 -4.19 -8.21 -25.62
CA GLU A 161 -4.45 -7.63 -26.95
C GLU A 161 -3.80 -8.46 -28.06
N VAL A 162 -2.52 -8.78 -27.94
CA VAL A 162 -1.79 -9.56 -28.94
C VAL A 162 -2.41 -10.96 -29.11
N CYS A 163 -2.69 -11.67 -28.04
CA CYS A 163 -3.26 -13.02 -28.12
C CYS A 163 -4.70 -13.00 -28.66
N ARG A 164 -5.52 -12.01 -28.27
CA ARG A 164 -6.87 -11.84 -28.80
C ARG A 164 -6.84 -11.60 -30.32
N ASP A 165 -5.96 -10.74 -30.80
CA ASP A 165 -5.84 -10.41 -32.23
C ASP A 165 -5.34 -11.60 -33.07
N GLU A 166 -4.59 -12.53 -32.47
CA GLU A 166 -4.22 -13.81 -33.05
C GLU A 166 -5.33 -14.87 -32.95
N GLY A 167 -6.48 -14.55 -32.36
CA GLY A 167 -7.70 -15.38 -32.35
C GLY A 167 -7.79 -16.37 -31.18
N TYR A 168 -6.99 -16.19 -30.12
CA TYR A 168 -7.15 -16.99 -28.90
C TYR A 168 -8.42 -16.57 -28.12
N PRO A 169 -9.12 -17.52 -27.46
CA PRO A 169 -10.30 -17.19 -26.66
C PRO A 169 -9.95 -16.21 -25.52
N PRO A 170 -10.62 -15.04 -25.43
CA PRO A 170 -10.29 -14.04 -24.42
C PRO A 170 -10.35 -14.55 -22.97
N GLU A 171 -11.32 -15.41 -22.66
CA GLU A 171 -11.49 -16.01 -21.32
C GLU A 171 -10.30 -16.92 -20.97
N ALA A 172 -9.73 -17.65 -21.96
CA ALA A 172 -8.56 -18.46 -21.73
C ALA A 172 -7.31 -17.62 -21.47
N ILE A 173 -7.17 -16.47 -22.16
CA ILE A 173 -6.08 -15.53 -21.93
C ILE A 173 -6.15 -14.98 -20.50
N LEU A 174 -7.33 -14.55 -20.04
CA LEU A 174 -7.52 -14.01 -18.69
C LEU A 174 -7.26 -15.06 -17.59
N LEU A 175 -7.71 -16.30 -17.80
CA LEU A 175 -7.41 -17.40 -16.87
C LEU A 175 -5.90 -17.68 -16.78
N GLU A 176 -5.19 -17.70 -17.89
CA GLU A 176 -3.75 -17.91 -17.94
C GLU A 176 -2.98 -16.78 -17.27
N MET A 177 -3.44 -15.53 -17.42
CA MET A 177 -2.74 -14.37 -16.87
C MET A 177 -2.87 -14.25 -15.35
N TYR A 178 -4.10 -14.33 -14.80
CA TYR A 178 -4.28 -14.06 -13.34
C TYR A 178 -5.56 -14.62 -12.71
N LEU A 179 -6.63 -14.88 -13.46
CA LEU A 179 -7.89 -15.37 -12.87
C LEU A 179 -7.78 -16.78 -12.29
N SER A 180 -6.78 -17.57 -12.73
CA SER A 180 -6.43 -18.86 -12.10
C SER A 180 -5.80 -18.71 -10.72
N LYS A 181 -5.35 -17.51 -10.34
CA LYS A 181 -4.55 -17.22 -9.14
C LYS A 181 -3.17 -17.91 -9.11
N GLU A 182 -2.66 -18.40 -10.24
CA GLU A 182 -1.34 -19.02 -10.30
C GLU A 182 -0.23 -18.03 -9.95
N TYR A 183 -0.34 -16.77 -10.41
CA TYR A 183 0.61 -15.72 -10.02
C TYR A 183 0.59 -15.40 -8.53
N THR A 184 -0.56 -15.51 -7.84
CA THR A 184 -0.60 -15.36 -6.39
C THR A 184 0.32 -16.37 -5.72
N HIS A 185 0.21 -17.65 -6.13
CA HIS A 185 1.10 -18.71 -5.64
C HIS A 185 2.56 -18.47 -5.99
N THR A 186 2.83 -18.01 -7.21
CA THR A 186 4.20 -17.67 -7.65
C THR A 186 4.81 -16.56 -6.79
N PHE A 187 4.05 -15.48 -6.49
CA PHE A 187 4.52 -14.41 -5.61
C PHE A 187 4.74 -14.88 -4.17
N GLU A 188 3.89 -15.78 -3.65
CA GLU A 188 4.13 -16.43 -2.36
C GLU A 188 5.47 -17.18 -2.36
N LYS A 189 5.73 -17.98 -3.41
CA LYS A 189 7.00 -18.71 -3.54
C LYS A 189 8.21 -17.78 -3.76
N MET A 190 8.04 -16.67 -4.45
CA MET A 190 9.09 -15.64 -4.53
C MET A 190 9.42 -15.06 -3.15
N ALA A 191 8.41 -14.81 -2.32
CA ALA A 191 8.62 -14.29 -0.96
C ALA A 191 9.30 -15.32 -0.03
N GLU A 192 9.00 -16.62 -0.21
CA GLU A 192 9.57 -17.71 0.60
C GLU A 192 10.99 -18.10 0.16
N LEU A 193 11.22 -18.24 -1.14
CA LEU A 193 12.43 -18.83 -1.73
C LEU A 193 13.35 -17.82 -2.42
N GLY A 194 12.82 -16.66 -2.79
CA GLY A 194 13.49 -15.69 -3.65
C GLY A 194 13.12 -15.81 -5.12
N VAL A 195 13.38 -14.74 -5.86
CA VAL A 195 12.97 -14.59 -7.27
C VAL A 195 13.55 -15.69 -8.18
N VAL A 196 14.79 -16.13 -7.93
CA VAL A 196 15.49 -17.12 -8.76
C VAL A 196 15.17 -18.54 -8.32
N GLU A 197 15.24 -18.82 -7.02
CA GLU A 197 15.10 -20.19 -6.51
C GLU A 197 13.67 -20.75 -6.72
N GLN A 198 12.64 -19.89 -6.71
CA GLN A 198 11.28 -20.33 -7.04
C GLN A 198 11.15 -20.83 -8.49
N LEU A 199 12.04 -20.41 -9.42
CA LEU A 199 12.04 -20.90 -10.80
C LEU A 199 12.39 -22.40 -10.93
N GLU A 200 12.90 -23.03 -9.89
CA GLU A 200 13.13 -24.47 -9.88
C GLU A 200 11.84 -25.31 -9.68
N LEU A 201 10.74 -24.69 -9.25
CA LEU A 201 9.47 -25.38 -8.99
C LEU A 201 8.72 -25.78 -10.25
N PRO A 202 8.57 -24.94 -11.30
CA PRO A 202 7.87 -25.30 -12.52
C PRO A 202 8.69 -26.28 -13.40
N SER A 203 8.07 -26.71 -14.52
CA SER A 203 8.72 -27.61 -15.49
C SER A 203 9.97 -26.96 -16.11
N GLN A 204 10.92 -27.79 -16.56
CA GLN A 204 12.13 -27.31 -17.24
C GLN A 204 11.82 -26.46 -18.48
N THR A 205 10.72 -26.71 -19.18
CA THR A 205 10.25 -25.87 -20.28
C THR A 205 9.92 -24.45 -19.79
N SER A 206 9.20 -24.35 -18.69
CA SER A 206 8.86 -23.09 -18.07
C SER A 206 10.11 -22.35 -17.53
N GLN A 207 11.00 -23.07 -16.84
CA GLN A 207 12.27 -22.51 -16.35
C GLN A 207 13.07 -21.89 -17.49
N TYR A 208 13.28 -22.63 -18.57
CA TYR A 208 14.02 -22.15 -19.73
C TYR A 208 13.33 -20.93 -20.38
N GLY A 209 12.01 -21.00 -20.56
CA GLY A 209 11.23 -19.90 -21.14
C GLY A 209 11.34 -18.61 -20.35
N GLN A 210 11.20 -18.70 -19.03
CA GLN A 210 11.27 -17.53 -18.16
C GLN A 210 12.68 -16.91 -18.12
N LEU A 211 13.72 -17.74 -17.95
CA LEU A 211 15.10 -17.26 -17.92
C LEU A 211 15.55 -16.69 -19.27
N LYS A 212 15.16 -17.34 -20.37
CA LYS A 212 15.45 -16.85 -21.72
C LYS A 212 14.73 -15.54 -21.99
N GLY A 213 13.43 -15.47 -21.69
CA GLY A 213 12.63 -14.25 -21.85
C GLY A 213 13.19 -13.09 -21.04
N GLY A 214 13.58 -13.32 -19.79
CA GLY A 214 14.22 -12.31 -18.97
C GLY A 214 15.53 -11.78 -19.54
N ASN A 215 16.34 -12.64 -20.16
CA ASN A 215 17.58 -12.21 -20.84
C ASN A 215 17.33 -11.47 -22.16
N GLU A 216 16.21 -11.71 -22.81
CA GLU A 216 15.84 -11.04 -24.07
C GLU A 216 15.09 -9.73 -23.83
N PHE A 217 14.53 -9.57 -22.63
CA PHE A 217 13.78 -8.36 -22.26
C PHE A 217 14.74 -7.25 -21.84
N GLU A 218 15.22 -6.49 -22.82
CA GLU A 218 15.97 -5.25 -22.60
C GLU A 218 15.01 -4.07 -22.82
N SER A 219 14.70 -3.34 -21.78
CA SER A 219 13.84 -2.16 -21.87
C SER A 219 14.47 -0.96 -21.15
N PRO A 220 15.25 -0.16 -21.87
CA PRO A 220 15.74 1.11 -21.33
C PRO A 220 14.59 2.05 -20.93
N ASP A 221 13.43 1.94 -21.59
CA ASP A 221 12.25 2.74 -21.27
C ASP A 221 11.69 2.45 -19.87
N ILE A 222 11.86 1.23 -19.36
CA ILE A 222 11.45 0.88 -17.97
C ILE A 222 12.35 1.58 -16.94
N GLU A 223 13.66 1.64 -17.19
CA GLU A 223 14.61 2.32 -16.30
C GLU A 223 14.34 3.82 -16.29
N GLU A 224 14.13 4.43 -17.48
CA GLU A 224 13.78 5.85 -17.62
C GLU A 224 12.47 6.16 -16.90
N PHE A 225 11.42 5.37 -17.13
CA PHE A 225 10.12 5.54 -16.45
C PHE A 225 10.25 5.44 -14.93
N MET A 226 11.03 4.50 -14.42
CA MET A 226 11.28 4.36 -12.99
C MET A 226 12.02 5.56 -12.44
N GLN A 227 13.04 6.07 -13.17
CA GLN A 227 13.81 7.24 -12.76
C GLN A 227 12.93 8.50 -12.72
N ASP A 228 12.07 8.70 -13.72
CA ASP A 228 11.14 9.83 -13.76
C ASP A 228 10.19 9.80 -12.55
N LYS A 229 9.61 8.63 -12.24
CA LYS A 229 8.74 8.49 -11.06
C LYS A 229 9.48 8.74 -9.75
N TYR A 230 10.70 8.29 -9.64
CA TYR A 230 11.53 8.55 -8.46
C TYR A 230 11.78 10.08 -8.29
N GLU A 231 12.09 10.79 -9.38
CA GLU A 231 12.33 12.23 -9.34
C GLU A 231 11.06 13.03 -8.99
N GLU A 232 9.90 12.66 -9.53
CA GLU A 232 8.60 13.24 -9.17
C GLU A 232 8.30 13.12 -7.67
N LEU A 233 8.60 11.96 -7.07
CA LEU A 233 8.40 11.71 -5.64
C LEU A 233 9.41 12.45 -4.76
N GLU A 234 10.69 12.40 -5.11
CA GLU A 234 11.76 13.08 -4.37
C GLU A 234 11.59 14.62 -4.37
N SER A 235 11.16 15.17 -5.49
CA SER A 235 10.94 16.63 -5.62
C SER A 235 9.65 17.12 -4.95
N GLY A 236 8.72 16.23 -4.63
CA GLY A 236 7.37 16.57 -4.16
C GLY A 236 6.41 17.00 -5.27
N GLU A 237 6.79 16.85 -6.56
CA GLU A 237 5.93 17.21 -7.68
C GLU A 237 4.63 16.39 -7.68
N PHE A 238 4.71 15.10 -7.43
CA PHE A 238 3.53 14.24 -7.27
C PHE A 238 2.62 14.71 -6.13
N ALA A 239 3.17 15.02 -4.96
CA ALA A 239 2.37 15.47 -3.82
C ALA A 239 1.64 16.79 -4.10
N LYS A 240 2.30 17.71 -4.81
CA LYS A 240 1.69 18.96 -5.27
C LYS A 240 0.57 18.72 -6.28
N GLU A 241 0.79 17.86 -7.27
CA GLU A 241 -0.23 17.50 -8.27
C GLU A 241 -1.44 16.88 -7.59
N TRP A 242 -1.22 15.94 -6.68
CA TRP A 242 -2.27 15.27 -5.93
C TRP A 242 -3.07 16.23 -5.06
N ALA A 243 -2.43 17.16 -4.37
CA ALA A 243 -3.12 18.18 -3.58
C ALA A 243 -4.06 19.04 -4.45
N VAL A 244 -3.63 19.42 -5.65
CA VAL A 244 -4.48 20.17 -6.60
C VAL A 244 -5.64 19.32 -7.10
N GLU A 245 -5.40 18.06 -7.40
CA GLU A 245 -6.43 17.10 -7.83
C GLU A 245 -7.52 16.93 -6.77
N GLN A 246 -7.14 16.86 -5.50
CA GLN A 246 -8.05 16.81 -4.35
C GLN A 246 -8.93 18.08 -4.27
N GLU A 247 -8.34 19.26 -4.33
CA GLU A 247 -9.05 20.56 -4.30
C GLU A 247 -10.06 20.68 -5.45
N MET A 248 -9.74 20.08 -6.61
CA MET A 248 -10.59 20.13 -7.81
C MET A 248 -11.70 19.06 -7.81
N GLY A 249 -11.77 18.18 -6.81
CA GLY A 249 -12.76 17.11 -6.71
C GLY A 249 -12.48 15.92 -7.65
N TYR A 250 -11.22 15.59 -7.83
CA TYR A 250 -10.71 14.39 -8.52
C TYR A 250 -11.09 14.27 -10.00
N PRO A 251 -10.98 15.33 -10.83
CA PRO A 251 -11.40 15.29 -12.23
C PRO A 251 -10.57 14.32 -13.08
N VAL A 252 -9.26 14.25 -12.88
CA VAL A 252 -8.37 13.35 -13.63
C VAL A 252 -8.55 11.92 -13.18
N LEU A 253 -8.57 11.66 -11.88
CA LEU A 253 -8.80 10.34 -11.30
C LEU A 253 -10.12 9.72 -11.79
N ASN A 254 -11.22 10.48 -11.73
CA ASN A 254 -12.51 10.01 -12.16
C ASN A 254 -12.52 9.69 -13.68
N ARG A 255 -11.88 10.52 -14.50
CA ARG A 255 -11.77 10.28 -15.93
C ARG A 255 -10.94 9.05 -16.27
N LEU A 256 -9.84 8.80 -15.55
CA LEU A 256 -9.03 7.59 -15.74
C LEU A 256 -9.84 6.32 -15.41
N PHE A 257 -10.59 6.31 -14.31
CA PHE A 257 -11.49 5.20 -14.00
C PHE A 257 -12.56 4.95 -15.07
N GLU A 258 -13.18 6.01 -15.59
CA GLU A 258 -14.16 5.90 -16.68
C GLU A 258 -13.52 5.26 -17.93
N GLN A 259 -12.35 5.75 -18.33
CA GLN A 259 -11.63 5.23 -19.50
C GLN A 259 -11.32 3.73 -19.38
N TYR A 260 -10.84 3.28 -18.21
CA TYR A 260 -10.54 1.86 -17.99
C TYR A 260 -11.83 1.01 -17.95
N ARG A 261 -12.89 1.48 -17.29
CA ARG A 261 -14.17 0.75 -17.18
C ARG A 261 -14.87 0.57 -18.53
N GLU A 262 -14.69 1.50 -19.45
CA GLU A 262 -15.25 1.43 -20.79
C GLU A 262 -14.44 0.55 -21.75
N SER A 263 -13.27 0.08 -21.36
CA SER A 263 -12.41 -0.77 -22.20
C SER A 263 -13.03 -2.13 -22.46
N GLU A 264 -12.79 -2.67 -23.66
CA GLU A 264 -13.20 -4.04 -24.03
C GLU A 264 -12.61 -5.08 -23.07
N PHE A 265 -11.38 -4.86 -22.62
CA PHE A 265 -10.71 -5.72 -21.65
C PHE A 265 -11.55 -5.88 -20.37
N VAL A 266 -11.94 -4.79 -19.71
CA VAL A 266 -12.73 -4.84 -18.47
C VAL A 266 -14.11 -5.46 -18.68
N GLN A 267 -14.75 -5.22 -19.84
CA GLN A 267 -16.05 -5.83 -20.15
C GLN A 267 -15.95 -7.36 -20.28
N ILE A 268 -14.87 -7.88 -20.88
CA ILE A 268 -14.62 -9.32 -21.00
C ILE A 268 -14.25 -9.90 -19.63
N GLU A 269 -13.39 -9.21 -18.89
CA GLU A 269 -12.97 -9.59 -17.54
C GLU A 269 -14.18 -9.78 -16.61
N GLN A 270 -15.06 -8.81 -16.52
CA GLN A 270 -16.25 -8.87 -15.66
C GLN A 270 -17.15 -10.07 -16.00
N ARG A 271 -17.41 -10.29 -17.27
CA ARG A 271 -18.18 -11.47 -17.73
C ARG A 271 -17.49 -12.78 -17.39
N THR A 272 -16.16 -12.82 -17.45
CA THR A 272 -15.38 -14.02 -17.13
C THR A 272 -15.40 -14.29 -15.63
N ILE A 273 -15.21 -13.26 -14.80
CA ILE A 273 -15.30 -13.36 -13.33
C ILE A 273 -16.69 -13.90 -12.93
N GLU A 274 -17.76 -13.33 -13.48
CA GLU A 274 -19.14 -13.78 -13.21
C GLU A 274 -19.37 -15.23 -13.64
N ALA A 275 -18.93 -15.58 -14.87
CA ALA A 275 -19.14 -16.93 -15.41
C ALA A 275 -18.42 -18.03 -14.61
N PHE A 276 -17.26 -17.73 -14.02
CA PHE A 276 -16.48 -18.66 -13.22
C PHE A 276 -16.76 -18.55 -11.69
N GLY A 277 -17.65 -17.65 -11.27
CA GLY A 277 -17.95 -17.45 -9.85
C GLY A 277 -16.73 -17.02 -9.02
N LEU A 278 -15.86 -16.20 -9.60
CA LEU A 278 -14.61 -15.71 -8.95
C LEU A 278 -14.80 -14.40 -8.20
N GLY A 279 -15.99 -13.80 -8.28
CA GLY A 279 -16.31 -12.56 -7.55
C GLY A 279 -16.33 -12.76 -6.04
N PRO A 280 -16.36 -11.66 -5.25
CA PRO A 280 -16.53 -11.74 -3.82
C PRO A 280 -17.85 -12.45 -3.48
N ASP A 281 -17.83 -13.26 -2.44
CA ASP A 281 -19.05 -13.84 -1.88
C ASP A 281 -19.99 -12.71 -1.42
N GLU A 282 -21.29 -12.78 -1.77
CA GLU A 282 -22.31 -11.79 -1.38
C GLU A 282 -22.58 -11.80 0.14
#